data_579faf677214a144e6ac87e56247e80c
#
_entry.id   579faf677214a144e6ac87e56247e80c
#
_cell.length_a   1.000
_cell.length_b   1.000
_cell.length_c   1.000
_cell.angle_alpha   90.00
_cell.angle_beta   90.00
_cell.angle_gamma   90.00
#
_symmetry.space_group_name_H-M   'P 1'
#
loop_
_entity.id
_entity.type
_entity.pdbx_description
1 polymer ?
#
loop_
_entity_poly.entity_id
_entity_poly.type
_entity_poly.pdbx_seq_one_letter_code
_entity_poly.pdbx_strand_id
1 'polypeptide(L)'
;MTTNLNETFAAVQVASRELALLNDNVINQILNAVADAAIAETPFILSENEKDLARMDKNDPKYDRLKLTEERLKGIAADTRNVATLPSPLGKVLKESVRPNGMKLTKVSVPFGVIGIIYEARPNVSFDVFSLCLKSGNACILKGGSDADCSNRAIISVIHKVLKKFKINPHIVELLPADREATAALLNAVGYVDLIIPRGSSSLIHFVRENARIPVIETGAGICHTYFDEFGDTNKGADIIHNAKTRRVSVCNALDCTIIHEKRLADLPLICEKLKDSHVIIYADPQAYQALEGHYPAELLEHAKAERTAAGTLQEDIGGICDDTGNGFNGNFLLVSQTSGAVL
;
A
#
# COMPACT_ATOMS: atom_id res chain seq x y z
N MET A 1 -29.35 9.99 -12.44
CA MET A 1 -29.96 8.84 -11.74
C MET A 1 -29.07 8.55 -10.56
N THR A 2 -29.53 8.84 -9.35
CA THR A 2 -28.86 8.45 -8.10
C THR A 2 -28.88 6.92 -8.03
N THR A 3 -27.72 6.31 -8.25
CA THR A 3 -27.57 4.85 -8.10
C THR A 3 -27.94 4.50 -6.67
N ASN A 4 -28.90 3.62 -6.49
CA ASN A 4 -29.26 3.15 -5.15
C ASN A 4 -28.11 2.28 -4.62
N LEU A 5 -27.23 2.85 -3.82
CA LEU A 5 -26.03 2.18 -3.30
C LEU A 5 -26.38 0.91 -2.51
N ASN A 6 -27.53 0.87 -1.85
CA ASN A 6 -27.98 -0.34 -1.14
C ASN A 6 -28.26 -1.51 -2.10
N GLU A 7 -28.78 -1.25 -3.29
CA GLU A 7 -28.97 -2.29 -4.31
C GLU A 7 -27.61 -2.80 -4.80
N THR A 8 -26.63 -1.91 -5.00
CA THR A 8 -25.28 -2.29 -5.35
C THR A 8 -24.65 -3.17 -4.25
N PHE A 9 -24.76 -2.76 -2.99
CA PHE A 9 -24.22 -3.55 -1.86
C PHE A 9 -24.88 -4.94 -1.76
N ALA A 10 -26.19 -5.01 -1.93
CA ALA A 10 -26.92 -6.28 -1.94
C ALA A 10 -26.47 -7.20 -3.10
N ALA A 11 -26.27 -6.64 -4.30
CA ALA A 11 -25.79 -7.38 -5.46
C ALA A 11 -24.40 -7.96 -5.23
N VAL A 12 -23.48 -7.17 -4.65
CA VAL A 12 -22.14 -7.66 -4.29
C VAL A 12 -22.19 -8.76 -3.24
N GLN A 13 -23.05 -8.64 -2.24
CA GLN A 13 -23.22 -9.66 -1.21
C GLN A 13 -23.74 -11.00 -1.81
N VAL A 14 -24.67 -10.95 -2.75
CA VAL A 14 -25.12 -12.15 -3.46
C VAL A 14 -23.96 -12.74 -4.27
N ALA A 15 -23.25 -11.91 -5.02
CA ALA A 15 -22.13 -12.35 -5.84
C ALA A 15 -20.99 -12.96 -5.01
N SER A 16 -20.73 -12.48 -3.79
CA SER A 16 -19.72 -13.04 -2.90
C SER A 16 -20.02 -14.49 -2.50
N ARG A 17 -21.28 -14.85 -2.35
CA ARG A 17 -21.71 -16.23 -2.05
C ARG A 17 -21.49 -17.16 -3.26
N GLU A 18 -21.75 -16.67 -4.47
CA GLU A 18 -21.47 -17.40 -5.71
C GLU A 18 -19.96 -17.61 -5.89
N LEU A 19 -19.15 -16.59 -5.59
CA LEU A 19 -17.68 -16.66 -5.65
C LEU A 19 -17.12 -17.74 -4.73
N ALA A 20 -17.68 -17.94 -3.55
CA ALA A 20 -17.25 -18.96 -2.59
C ALA A 20 -17.37 -20.42 -3.14
N LEU A 21 -18.14 -20.63 -4.22
CA LEU A 21 -18.30 -21.93 -4.88
C LEU A 21 -17.23 -22.20 -5.94
N LEU A 22 -16.42 -21.21 -6.30
CA LEU A 22 -15.38 -21.36 -7.33
C LEU A 22 -14.18 -22.14 -6.79
N ASN A 23 -13.65 -23.04 -7.62
CA ASN A 23 -12.41 -23.70 -7.31
C ASN A 23 -11.19 -22.85 -7.71
N ASP A 24 -10.03 -23.13 -7.11
CA ASP A 24 -8.79 -22.37 -7.32
C ASP A 24 -8.33 -22.36 -8.80
N ASN A 25 -8.56 -23.42 -9.56
CA ASN A 25 -8.20 -23.47 -10.99
C ASN A 25 -8.98 -22.41 -11.79
N VAL A 26 -10.29 -22.29 -11.57
CA VAL A 26 -11.11 -21.27 -12.25
C VAL A 26 -10.67 -19.87 -11.85
N ILE A 27 -10.40 -19.65 -10.57
CA ILE A 27 -9.87 -18.38 -10.06
C ILE A 27 -8.57 -18.01 -10.76
N ASN A 28 -7.63 -18.96 -10.87
CA ASN A 28 -6.34 -18.74 -11.53
C ASN A 28 -6.50 -18.47 -13.03
N GLN A 29 -7.43 -19.13 -13.71
CA GLN A 29 -7.74 -18.87 -15.12
C GLN A 29 -8.30 -17.45 -15.31
N ILE A 30 -9.18 -16.99 -14.41
CA ILE A 30 -9.73 -15.61 -14.45
C ILE A 30 -8.61 -14.60 -14.25
N LEU A 31 -7.73 -14.78 -13.25
CA LEU A 31 -6.60 -13.89 -12.99
C LEU A 31 -5.67 -13.78 -14.20
N ASN A 32 -5.31 -14.89 -14.83
CA ASN A 32 -4.49 -14.89 -16.05
C ASN A 32 -5.20 -14.17 -17.20
N ALA A 33 -6.50 -14.40 -17.38
CA ALA A 33 -7.28 -13.73 -18.42
C ALA A 33 -7.43 -12.22 -18.16
N VAL A 34 -7.48 -11.79 -16.89
CA VAL A 34 -7.47 -10.34 -16.52
C VAL A 34 -6.11 -9.74 -16.84
N ALA A 35 -5.02 -10.43 -16.55
CA ALA A 35 -3.67 -9.98 -16.91
C ALA A 35 -3.50 -9.82 -18.43
N ASP A 36 -4.01 -10.78 -19.23
CA ASP A 36 -3.99 -10.72 -20.69
C ASP A 36 -4.85 -9.55 -21.20
N ALA A 37 -6.04 -9.37 -20.61
CA ALA A 37 -6.94 -8.27 -20.98
C ALA A 37 -6.35 -6.90 -20.61
N ALA A 38 -5.64 -6.76 -19.51
CA ALA A 38 -4.97 -5.51 -19.13
C ALA A 38 -3.93 -5.10 -20.18
N ILE A 39 -3.19 -6.05 -20.76
CA ILE A 39 -2.22 -5.81 -21.83
C ILE A 39 -2.95 -5.48 -23.14
N ALA A 40 -3.97 -6.28 -23.51
CA ALA A 40 -4.70 -6.08 -24.77
C ALA A 40 -5.46 -4.74 -24.81
N GLU A 41 -5.99 -4.29 -23.69
CA GLU A 41 -6.75 -3.04 -23.57
C GLU A 41 -5.87 -1.85 -23.14
N THR A 42 -4.54 -2.00 -23.16
CA THR A 42 -3.59 -0.93 -22.79
C THR A 42 -3.91 0.42 -23.47
N PRO A 43 -4.17 0.51 -24.80
CA PRO A 43 -4.48 1.80 -25.42
C PRO A 43 -5.74 2.46 -24.84
N PHE A 44 -6.77 1.66 -24.54
CA PHE A 44 -8.00 2.14 -23.92
C PHE A 44 -7.76 2.66 -22.51
N ILE A 45 -7.05 1.89 -21.67
CA ILE A 45 -6.75 2.28 -20.29
C ILE A 45 -5.91 3.56 -20.26
N LEU A 46 -4.90 3.68 -21.13
CA LEU A 46 -4.05 4.87 -21.21
C LEU A 46 -4.82 6.10 -21.69
N SER A 47 -5.73 5.96 -22.66
CA SER A 47 -6.57 7.08 -23.10
C SER A 47 -7.49 7.62 -22.01
N GLU A 48 -8.01 6.76 -21.14
CA GLU A 48 -8.80 7.18 -19.98
C GLU A 48 -7.92 7.78 -18.87
N ASN A 49 -6.70 7.25 -18.68
CA ASN A 49 -5.72 7.82 -17.75
C ASN A 49 -5.26 9.22 -18.15
N GLU A 50 -5.11 9.49 -19.45
CA GLU A 50 -4.79 10.82 -19.95
C GLU A 50 -5.84 11.86 -19.55
N LYS A 51 -7.14 11.49 -19.52
CA LYS A 51 -8.21 12.39 -19.05
C LYS A 51 -8.06 12.75 -17.58
N ASP A 52 -7.63 11.82 -16.75
CA ASP A 52 -7.35 12.07 -15.34
C ASP A 52 -6.10 12.96 -15.18
N LEU A 53 -5.02 12.65 -15.90
CA LEU A 53 -3.78 13.43 -15.89
C LEU A 53 -3.96 14.87 -16.38
N ALA A 54 -4.84 15.10 -17.35
CA ALA A 54 -5.14 16.43 -17.87
C ALA A 54 -5.79 17.37 -16.83
N ARG A 55 -6.36 16.81 -15.75
CA ARG A 55 -7.00 17.56 -14.66
C ARG A 55 -6.06 17.84 -13.47
N MET A 56 -4.85 17.28 -13.48
CA MET A 56 -3.88 17.38 -12.38
C MET A 56 -2.68 18.23 -12.79
N ASP A 57 -2.17 19.05 -11.87
CA ASP A 57 -0.92 19.76 -12.08
C ASP A 57 0.24 18.75 -12.20
N LYS A 58 1.08 18.96 -13.22
CA LYS A 58 2.26 18.10 -13.45
C LYS A 58 3.31 18.18 -12.32
N ASN A 59 3.29 19.26 -11.56
CA ASN A 59 4.16 19.46 -10.40
C ASN A 59 3.58 18.85 -9.12
N ASP A 60 2.31 18.39 -9.15
CA ASP A 60 1.74 17.69 -7.99
C ASP A 60 2.46 16.35 -7.79
N PRO A 61 3.00 16.07 -6.61
CA PRO A 61 3.64 14.79 -6.28
C PRO A 61 2.76 13.55 -6.53
N LYS A 62 1.44 13.74 -6.56
CA LYS A 62 0.47 12.69 -6.89
C LYS A 62 0.45 12.35 -8.39
N TYR A 63 0.96 13.26 -9.26
CA TYR A 63 0.95 13.07 -10.71
C TYR A 63 1.67 11.79 -11.14
N ASP A 64 2.87 11.51 -10.58
CA ASP A 64 3.58 10.27 -10.88
C ASP A 64 2.84 9.02 -10.39
N ARG A 65 2.12 9.13 -9.27
CA ARG A 65 1.31 8.02 -8.72
C ARG A 65 0.09 7.72 -9.58
N LEU A 66 -0.52 8.76 -10.19
CA LEU A 66 -1.68 8.67 -11.05
C LEU A 66 -1.32 8.14 -12.43
N LYS A 67 -0.13 8.47 -12.93
CA LYS A 67 0.31 8.17 -14.29
C LYS A 67 0.45 6.67 -14.52
N LEU A 68 -0.26 6.13 -15.50
CA LEU A 68 -0.04 4.81 -16.06
C LEU A 68 0.84 4.89 -17.31
N THR A 69 1.59 3.83 -17.58
CA THR A 69 2.39 3.65 -18.80
C THR A 69 2.24 2.21 -19.26
N GLU A 70 2.57 1.93 -20.50
CA GLU A 70 2.58 0.56 -21.01
C GLU A 70 3.45 -0.38 -20.16
N GLU A 71 4.62 0.10 -19.70
CA GLU A 71 5.51 -0.66 -18.84
C GLU A 71 4.87 -0.94 -17.47
N ARG A 72 4.21 0.07 -16.86
CA ARG A 72 3.47 -0.12 -15.60
C ARG A 72 2.33 -1.12 -15.76
N LEU A 73 1.59 -1.09 -16.87
CA LEU A 73 0.53 -2.07 -17.13
C LEU A 73 1.07 -3.48 -17.35
N LYS A 74 2.23 -3.64 -18.00
CA LYS A 74 2.94 -4.93 -18.09
C LYS A 74 3.35 -5.45 -16.71
N GLY A 75 3.83 -4.56 -15.84
CA GLY A 75 4.15 -4.89 -14.45
C GLY A 75 2.91 -5.37 -13.68
N ILE A 76 1.80 -4.63 -13.75
CA ILE A 76 0.52 -5.00 -13.12
C ILE A 76 0.04 -6.38 -13.63
N ALA A 77 0.14 -6.63 -14.93
CA ALA A 77 -0.23 -7.93 -15.50
C ALA A 77 0.68 -9.05 -14.98
N ALA A 78 1.97 -8.79 -14.82
CA ALA A 78 2.91 -9.76 -14.23
C ALA A 78 2.58 -10.04 -12.76
N ASP A 79 2.26 -9.00 -11.98
CA ASP A 79 1.85 -9.14 -10.57
C ASP A 79 0.54 -9.92 -10.44
N THR A 80 -0.44 -9.66 -11.30
CA THR A 80 -1.70 -10.42 -11.36
C THR A 80 -1.46 -11.90 -11.66
N ARG A 81 -0.55 -12.24 -12.59
CA ARG A 81 -0.15 -13.62 -12.87
C ARG A 81 0.58 -14.23 -11.68
N ASN A 82 1.42 -13.47 -11.00
CA ASN A 82 2.07 -13.94 -9.79
C ASN A 82 1.06 -14.32 -8.70
N VAL A 83 0.04 -13.50 -8.49
CA VAL A 83 -1.06 -13.83 -7.56
C VAL A 83 -1.75 -15.14 -7.96
N ALA A 84 -1.93 -15.41 -9.25
CA ALA A 84 -2.51 -16.67 -9.71
C ALA A 84 -1.65 -17.90 -9.34
N THR A 85 -0.32 -17.75 -9.21
CA THR A 85 0.58 -18.86 -8.81
C THR A 85 0.59 -19.13 -7.31
N LEU A 86 0.11 -18.19 -6.48
CA LEU A 86 0.09 -18.38 -5.04
C LEU A 86 -0.86 -19.53 -4.63
N PRO A 87 -0.53 -20.29 -3.59
CA PRO A 87 -1.45 -21.29 -3.07
C PRO A 87 -2.71 -20.61 -2.52
N SER A 88 -3.88 -21.22 -2.78
CA SER A 88 -5.14 -20.73 -2.22
C SER A 88 -5.07 -20.61 -0.69
N PRO A 89 -5.47 -19.49 -0.09
CA PRO A 89 -5.57 -19.38 1.35
C PRO A 89 -6.80 -20.08 1.93
N LEU A 90 -7.75 -20.50 1.08
CA LEU A 90 -9.04 -21.04 1.48
C LEU A 90 -8.96 -22.53 1.84
N GLY A 91 -9.79 -22.95 2.80
CA GLY A 91 -9.92 -24.35 3.20
C GLY A 91 -8.70 -24.92 3.91
N LYS A 92 -7.70 -24.10 4.26
CA LYS A 92 -6.53 -24.58 5.02
C LYS A 92 -6.95 -24.98 6.43
N VAL A 93 -6.57 -26.19 6.84
CA VAL A 93 -6.75 -26.63 8.20
C VAL A 93 -5.73 -25.92 9.10
N LEU A 94 -6.23 -25.04 9.98
CA LEU A 94 -5.42 -24.27 10.89
C LEU A 94 -5.18 -24.98 12.23
N LYS A 95 -6.16 -25.80 12.64
CA LYS A 95 -6.08 -26.58 13.88
C LYS A 95 -7.08 -27.74 13.84
N GLU A 96 -6.67 -28.89 14.36
CA GLU A 96 -7.56 -30.00 14.66
C GLU A 96 -7.44 -30.39 16.13
N SER A 97 -8.54 -30.81 16.74
CA SER A 97 -8.56 -31.37 18.09
C SER A 97 -9.71 -32.36 18.25
N VAL A 98 -9.49 -33.39 19.03
CA VAL A 98 -10.53 -34.36 19.41
C VAL A 98 -10.89 -34.11 20.88
N ARG A 99 -12.17 -33.96 21.16
CA ARG A 99 -12.68 -33.77 22.51
C ARG A 99 -12.77 -35.14 23.25
N PRO A 100 -12.88 -35.15 24.57
CA PRO A 100 -13.00 -36.40 25.33
C PRO A 100 -14.19 -37.29 24.93
N ASN A 101 -15.26 -36.69 24.39
CA ASN A 101 -16.44 -37.40 23.86
C ASN A 101 -16.26 -37.90 22.40
N GLY A 102 -15.06 -37.82 21.83
CA GLY A 102 -14.75 -38.26 20.46
C GLY A 102 -15.09 -37.25 19.36
N MET A 103 -15.65 -36.08 19.69
CA MET A 103 -15.99 -35.04 18.69
C MET A 103 -14.71 -34.43 18.10
N LYS A 104 -14.56 -34.52 16.75
CA LYS A 104 -13.47 -33.87 16.00
C LYS A 104 -13.83 -32.42 15.67
N LEU A 105 -13.00 -31.49 16.13
CA LEU A 105 -13.09 -30.07 15.79
C LEU A 105 -11.98 -29.71 14.82
N THR A 106 -12.37 -29.11 13.67
CA THR A 106 -11.42 -28.65 12.66
C THR A 106 -11.64 -27.14 12.43
N LYS A 107 -10.59 -26.36 12.66
CA LYS A 107 -10.58 -24.93 12.31
C LYS A 107 -10.03 -24.77 10.90
N VAL A 108 -10.80 -24.20 10.01
CA VAL A 108 -10.41 -23.95 8.60
C VAL A 108 -10.46 -22.45 8.28
N SER A 109 -9.63 -22.02 7.31
CA SER A 109 -9.69 -20.66 6.77
C SER A 109 -10.85 -20.51 5.79
N VAL A 110 -11.55 -19.39 5.87
CA VAL A 110 -12.67 -19.00 5.00
C VAL A 110 -12.50 -17.55 4.55
N PRO A 111 -13.15 -17.12 3.45
CA PRO A 111 -13.14 -15.69 3.07
C PRO A 111 -13.85 -14.84 4.11
N PHE A 112 -13.55 -13.54 4.13
CA PHE A 112 -14.31 -12.57 4.92
C PHE A 112 -15.73 -12.38 4.36
N GLY A 113 -15.86 -12.36 3.04
CA GLY A 113 -17.10 -12.10 2.31
C GLY A 113 -16.95 -10.92 1.36
N VAL A 114 -17.45 -9.75 1.75
CA VAL A 114 -17.35 -8.51 0.99
C VAL A 114 -16.36 -7.55 1.65
N ILE A 115 -15.33 -7.12 0.91
CA ILE A 115 -14.31 -6.19 1.39
C ILE A 115 -14.50 -4.83 0.72
N GLY A 116 -14.72 -3.79 1.51
CA GLY A 116 -14.71 -2.40 1.06
C GLY A 116 -13.28 -1.84 1.04
N ILE A 117 -12.84 -1.28 -0.09
CA ILE A 117 -11.52 -0.68 -0.22
C ILE A 117 -11.67 0.80 -0.56
N ILE A 118 -11.17 1.66 0.31
CA ILE A 118 -11.16 3.11 0.10
C ILE A 118 -9.72 3.53 -0.20
N TYR A 119 -9.47 4.12 -1.39
CA TYR A 119 -8.11 4.44 -1.82
C TYR A 119 -8.02 5.75 -2.59
N GLU A 120 -6.85 6.37 -2.52
CA GLU A 120 -6.52 7.63 -3.22
C GLU A 120 -5.89 7.36 -4.60
N ALA A 121 -5.51 8.42 -5.31
CA ALA A 121 -4.98 8.53 -6.67
C ALA A 121 -3.94 7.47 -7.10
N ARG A 122 -4.35 6.20 -7.19
CA ARG A 122 -3.51 5.07 -7.62
C ARG A 122 -4.33 4.07 -8.44
N PRO A 123 -4.47 4.25 -9.77
CA PRO A 123 -5.31 3.37 -10.60
C PRO A 123 -4.91 1.89 -10.54
N ASN A 124 -3.61 1.59 -10.37
CA ASN A 124 -3.12 0.21 -10.24
C ASN A 124 -3.77 -0.56 -9.08
N VAL A 125 -4.18 0.14 -8.02
CA VAL A 125 -4.83 -0.49 -6.84
C VAL A 125 -6.09 -1.26 -7.23
N SER A 126 -6.81 -0.82 -8.27
CA SER A 126 -8.01 -1.52 -8.74
C SER A 126 -7.71 -2.94 -9.22
N PHE A 127 -6.61 -3.16 -9.97
CA PHE A 127 -6.17 -4.49 -10.37
C PHE A 127 -5.61 -5.30 -9.20
N ASP A 128 -4.74 -4.68 -8.39
CA ASP A 128 -4.06 -5.33 -7.27
C ASP A 128 -5.08 -5.88 -6.27
N VAL A 129 -6.02 -5.02 -5.86
CA VAL A 129 -7.06 -5.38 -4.89
C VAL A 129 -8.00 -6.43 -5.46
N PHE A 130 -8.46 -6.26 -6.71
CA PHE A 130 -9.30 -7.28 -7.35
C PHE A 130 -8.61 -8.64 -7.35
N SER A 131 -7.33 -8.70 -7.74
CA SER A 131 -6.57 -9.94 -7.83
C SER A 131 -6.45 -10.63 -6.47
N LEU A 132 -6.14 -9.88 -5.42
CA LEU A 132 -6.00 -10.42 -4.06
C LEU A 132 -7.35 -10.84 -3.47
N CYS A 133 -8.40 -10.04 -3.68
CA CYS A 133 -9.75 -10.37 -3.23
C CYS A 133 -10.26 -11.64 -3.92
N LEU A 134 -10.14 -11.71 -5.26
CA LEU A 134 -10.56 -12.89 -6.02
C LEU A 134 -9.82 -14.14 -5.58
N LYS A 135 -8.47 -14.06 -5.42
CA LYS A 135 -7.63 -15.19 -4.97
C LYS A 135 -7.98 -15.68 -3.57
N SER A 136 -8.41 -14.79 -2.71
CA SER A 136 -8.83 -15.10 -1.34
C SER A 136 -10.34 -15.34 -1.18
N GLY A 137 -11.08 -15.44 -2.30
CA GLY A 137 -12.52 -15.77 -2.31
C GLY A 137 -13.43 -14.65 -1.82
N ASN A 138 -12.94 -13.39 -1.82
CA ASN A 138 -13.70 -12.25 -1.38
C ASN A 138 -14.21 -11.44 -2.58
N ALA A 139 -15.46 -10.98 -2.52
CA ALA A 139 -15.93 -9.90 -3.39
C ALA A 139 -15.40 -8.56 -2.86
N CYS A 140 -15.29 -7.55 -3.71
CA CYS A 140 -14.79 -6.25 -3.30
C CYS A 140 -15.63 -5.08 -3.83
N ILE A 141 -15.76 -4.06 -2.98
CA ILE A 141 -16.34 -2.77 -3.31
C ILE A 141 -15.22 -1.74 -3.27
N LEU A 142 -14.95 -1.13 -4.41
CA LEU A 142 -13.87 -0.17 -4.61
C LEU A 142 -14.43 1.25 -4.52
N LYS A 143 -13.80 2.09 -3.71
CA LYS A 143 -14.08 3.52 -3.61
C LYS A 143 -12.79 4.29 -3.86
N GLY A 144 -12.53 4.60 -5.13
CA GLY A 144 -11.39 5.42 -5.56
C GLY A 144 -11.59 6.91 -5.30
N GLY A 145 -10.51 7.67 -5.35
CA GLY A 145 -10.54 9.12 -5.38
C GLY A 145 -10.98 9.67 -6.73
N SER A 146 -11.48 10.92 -6.76
CA SER A 146 -11.90 11.61 -7.98
C SER A 146 -10.78 11.84 -9.00
N ASP A 147 -9.53 11.87 -8.51
CA ASP A 147 -8.36 12.10 -9.33
C ASP A 147 -8.11 10.98 -10.37
N ALA A 148 -8.58 9.75 -10.08
CA ALA A 148 -8.37 8.56 -10.90
C ALA A 148 -9.69 7.96 -11.43
N ASP A 149 -10.79 8.70 -11.48
CA ASP A 149 -12.12 8.16 -11.76
C ASP A 149 -12.21 7.54 -13.17
N CYS A 150 -11.69 8.20 -14.20
CA CYS A 150 -11.70 7.67 -15.57
C CYS A 150 -10.87 6.37 -15.67
N SER A 151 -9.68 6.38 -15.11
CA SER A 151 -8.80 5.21 -15.10
C SER A 151 -9.43 4.02 -14.35
N ASN A 152 -9.99 4.27 -13.18
CA ASN A 152 -10.64 3.22 -12.37
C ASN A 152 -11.83 2.60 -13.10
N ARG A 153 -12.68 3.42 -13.73
CA ARG A 153 -13.82 2.95 -14.55
C ARG A 153 -13.35 2.11 -15.73
N ALA A 154 -12.28 2.53 -16.42
CA ALA A 154 -11.71 1.78 -17.53
C ALA A 154 -11.23 0.39 -17.05
N ILE A 155 -10.47 0.35 -15.97
CA ILE A 155 -9.95 -0.89 -15.38
C ILE A 155 -11.10 -1.84 -14.99
N ILE A 156 -12.10 -1.34 -14.27
CA ILE A 156 -13.24 -2.18 -13.86
C ILE A 156 -14.04 -2.67 -15.07
N SER A 157 -14.18 -1.86 -16.12
CA SER A 157 -14.83 -2.32 -17.35
C SER A 157 -14.08 -3.46 -18.02
N VAL A 158 -12.74 -3.45 -17.99
CA VAL A 158 -11.90 -4.53 -18.52
C VAL A 158 -12.07 -5.80 -17.69
N ILE A 159 -12.06 -5.68 -16.36
CA ILE A 159 -12.30 -6.82 -15.46
C ILE A 159 -13.70 -7.41 -15.71
N HIS A 160 -14.74 -6.59 -15.77
CA HIS A 160 -16.12 -7.03 -16.04
C HIS A 160 -16.25 -7.74 -17.40
N LYS A 161 -15.54 -7.30 -18.45
CA LYS A 161 -15.52 -8.02 -19.73
C LYS A 161 -14.98 -9.44 -19.58
N VAL A 162 -13.93 -9.63 -18.78
CA VAL A 162 -13.34 -10.94 -18.50
C VAL A 162 -14.31 -11.80 -17.69
N LEU A 163 -14.86 -11.28 -16.59
CA LEU A 163 -15.82 -12.00 -15.74
C LEU A 163 -17.01 -12.52 -16.55
N LYS A 164 -17.57 -11.70 -17.44
CA LYS A 164 -18.65 -12.09 -18.35
C LYS A 164 -18.27 -13.24 -19.28
N LYS A 165 -17.03 -13.26 -19.81
CA LYS A 165 -16.53 -14.39 -20.63
C LYS A 165 -16.50 -15.71 -19.86
N PHE A 166 -16.16 -15.65 -18.57
CA PHE A 166 -16.17 -16.81 -17.68
C PHE A 166 -17.55 -17.12 -17.09
N LYS A 167 -18.59 -16.36 -17.44
CA LYS A 167 -19.95 -16.46 -16.87
C LYS A 167 -19.97 -16.30 -15.35
N ILE A 168 -19.07 -15.49 -14.83
CA ILE A 168 -19.03 -15.11 -13.42
C ILE A 168 -19.84 -13.85 -13.22
N ASN A 169 -20.53 -13.78 -12.10
CA ASN A 169 -21.29 -12.59 -11.72
C ASN A 169 -20.35 -11.37 -11.62
N PRO A 170 -20.52 -10.33 -12.45
CA PRO A 170 -19.61 -9.19 -12.45
C PRO A 170 -19.65 -8.38 -11.15
N HIS A 171 -20.73 -8.50 -10.36
CA HIS A 171 -20.87 -7.84 -9.07
C HIS A 171 -19.90 -8.35 -7.99
N ILE A 172 -19.03 -9.33 -8.27
CA ILE A 172 -17.92 -9.66 -7.36
C ILE A 172 -16.90 -8.53 -7.23
N VAL A 173 -16.95 -7.54 -8.11
CA VAL A 173 -16.20 -6.28 -8.01
C VAL A 173 -17.07 -5.12 -8.48
N GLU A 174 -17.25 -4.12 -7.62
CA GLU A 174 -17.98 -2.90 -7.93
C GLU A 174 -17.15 -1.66 -7.60
N LEU A 175 -17.27 -0.64 -8.47
CA LEU A 175 -16.67 0.67 -8.25
C LEU A 175 -17.77 1.67 -7.91
N LEU A 176 -17.69 2.24 -6.72
CA LEU A 176 -18.61 3.28 -6.28
C LEU A 176 -18.24 4.64 -6.92
N PRO A 177 -19.22 5.56 -6.99
CA PRO A 177 -18.98 6.95 -7.36
C PRO A 177 -17.87 7.58 -6.52
N ALA A 178 -17.10 8.50 -7.12
CA ALA A 178 -15.95 9.14 -6.45
C ALA A 178 -16.35 10.30 -5.51
N ASP A 179 -17.61 10.38 -5.09
CA ASP A 179 -18.14 11.41 -4.20
C ASP A 179 -18.06 11.03 -2.71
N ARG A 180 -18.38 12.00 -1.84
CA ARG A 180 -18.36 11.82 -0.38
C ARG A 180 -19.56 11.01 0.12
N GLU A 181 -20.69 11.06 -0.57
CA GLU A 181 -21.90 10.33 -0.21
C GLU A 181 -21.67 8.82 -0.33
N ALA A 182 -21.02 8.38 -1.41
CA ALA A 182 -20.61 6.99 -1.60
C ALA A 182 -19.62 6.52 -0.53
N THR A 183 -18.70 7.40 -0.09
CA THR A 183 -17.80 7.08 1.02
C THR A 183 -18.59 6.88 2.32
N ALA A 184 -19.46 7.80 2.66
CA ALA A 184 -20.28 7.71 3.87
C ALA A 184 -21.20 6.48 3.84
N ALA A 185 -21.80 6.18 2.68
CA ALA A 185 -22.62 4.98 2.50
C ALA A 185 -21.81 3.69 2.72
N LEU A 186 -20.59 3.61 2.17
CA LEU A 186 -19.73 2.44 2.35
C LEU A 186 -19.32 2.24 3.81
N LEU A 187 -18.96 3.33 4.52
CA LEU A 187 -18.59 3.27 5.95
C LEU A 187 -19.72 2.79 6.84
N ASN A 188 -20.97 2.96 6.38
CA ASN A 188 -22.20 2.59 7.10
C ASN A 188 -22.90 1.34 6.53
N ALA A 189 -22.33 0.63 5.56
CA ALA A 189 -22.93 -0.52 4.88
C ALA A 189 -22.94 -1.80 5.75
N VAL A 190 -23.36 -1.67 7.02
CA VAL A 190 -23.46 -2.77 7.98
C VAL A 190 -24.41 -3.85 7.45
N GLY A 191 -23.99 -5.11 7.51
CA GLY A 191 -24.75 -6.26 7.01
C GLY A 191 -24.56 -6.54 5.51
N TYR A 192 -23.90 -5.65 4.77
CA TYR A 192 -23.54 -5.85 3.37
C TYR A 192 -22.02 -5.99 3.16
N VAL A 193 -21.24 -5.27 3.94
CA VAL A 193 -19.78 -5.25 3.87
C VAL A 193 -19.21 -5.77 5.19
N ASP A 194 -18.28 -6.70 5.10
CA ASP A 194 -17.73 -7.43 6.25
C ASP A 194 -16.47 -6.78 6.80
N LEU A 195 -15.72 -6.08 5.95
CA LEU A 195 -14.44 -5.47 6.29
C LEU A 195 -14.17 -4.25 5.41
N ILE A 196 -13.55 -3.21 5.97
CA ILE A 196 -13.02 -2.06 5.22
C ILE A 196 -11.50 -2.01 5.36
N ILE A 197 -10.81 -1.73 4.25
CA ILE A 197 -9.36 -1.52 4.19
C ILE A 197 -9.09 -0.16 3.54
N PRO A 198 -8.71 0.87 4.31
CA PRO A 198 -8.26 2.15 3.76
C PRO A 198 -6.84 2.05 3.21
N ARG A 199 -6.57 2.72 2.08
CA ARG A 199 -5.28 2.79 1.40
C ARG A 199 -5.00 4.21 0.93
N GLY A 200 -4.19 4.97 1.65
CA GLY A 200 -3.91 6.36 1.29
C GLY A 200 -3.10 7.09 2.36
N SER A 201 -3.36 8.38 2.49
CA SER A 201 -2.78 9.26 3.51
C SER A 201 -3.19 8.86 4.93
N SER A 202 -2.41 9.27 5.91
CA SER A 202 -2.75 9.07 7.32
C SER A 202 -4.11 9.70 7.67
N SER A 203 -4.42 10.86 7.10
CA SER A 203 -5.71 11.54 7.29
C SER A 203 -6.88 10.71 6.79
N LEU A 204 -6.77 10.06 5.61
CA LEU A 204 -7.78 9.13 5.12
C LEU A 204 -7.94 7.93 6.05
N ILE A 205 -6.83 7.34 6.51
CA ILE A 205 -6.86 6.17 7.38
C ILE A 205 -7.54 6.51 8.70
N HIS A 206 -7.16 7.63 9.34
CA HIS A 206 -7.79 8.13 10.57
C HIS A 206 -9.28 8.41 10.37
N PHE A 207 -9.64 9.10 9.27
CA PHE A 207 -11.04 9.37 8.94
C PHE A 207 -11.87 8.08 8.83
N VAL A 208 -11.37 7.07 8.13
CA VAL A 208 -12.06 5.78 7.99
C VAL A 208 -12.20 5.09 9.34
N ARG A 209 -11.11 5.05 10.14
CA ARG A 209 -11.13 4.42 11.47
C ARG A 209 -12.17 5.05 12.40
N GLU A 210 -12.29 6.38 12.39
CA GLU A 210 -13.20 7.10 13.29
C GLU A 210 -14.67 7.05 12.84
N ASN A 211 -14.92 6.89 11.54
CA ASN A 211 -16.27 7.01 10.98
C ASN A 211 -16.87 5.69 10.51
N ALA A 212 -16.09 4.60 10.42
CA ALA A 212 -16.60 3.31 9.99
C ALA A 212 -17.42 2.62 11.09
N ARG A 213 -18.56 2.06 10.70
CA ARG A 213 -19.38 1.17 11.54
C ARG A 213 -19.11 -0.31 11.26
N ILE A 214 -18.20 -0.58 10.35
CA ILE A 214 -17.77 -1.90 9.90
C ILE A 214 -16.33 -2.10 10.40
N PRO A 215 -15.89 -3.33 10.72
CA PRO A 215 -14.51 -3.59 11.07
C PRO A 215 -13.52 -3.02 10.05
N VAL A 216 -12.45 -2.41 10.54
CA VAL A 216 -11.40 -1.80 9.69
C VAL A 216 -10.07 -2.51 9.96
N ILE A 217 -9.38 -2.90 8.90
CA ILE A 217 -7.97 -3.28 8.95
C ILE A 217 -7.18 -2.15 8.33
N GLU A 218 -6.41 -1.47 9.16
CA GLU A 218 -5.54 -0.37 8.72
C GLU A 218 -4.06 -0.73 8.92
N THR A 219 -3.21 -0.08 8.15
CA THR A 219 -1.76 -0.09 8.37
C THR A 219 -1.37 1.27 8.92
N GLY A 220 -0.57 1.29 9.99
CA GLY A 220 0.03 2.52 10.48
C GLY A 220 1.05 3.10 9.46
N ALA A 221 1.58 4.28 9.76
CA ALA A 221 2.70 4.84 9.01
C ALA A 221 3.90 3.88 9.10
N GLY A 222 4.45 3.52 7.95
CA GLY A 222 5.68 2.72 7.89
C GLY A 222 6.89 3.66 8.02
N ILE A 223 7.73 3.43 9.02
CA ILE A 223 8.99 4.15 9.19
C ILE A 223 10.10 3.14 9.00
N CYS A 224 10.77 3.20 7.84
CA CYS A 224 11.80 2.25 7.50
C CYS A 224 13.11 2.63 8.17
N HIS A 225 13.68 1.66 8.89
CA HIS A 225 14.96 1.82 9.57
C HIS A 225 16.02 0.92 8.94
N THR A 226 17.24 1.40 8.89
CA THR A 226 18.43 0.58 8.64
C THR A 226 19.31 0.65 9.88
N TYR A 227 19.64 -0.51 10.45
CA TYR A 227 20.64 -0.61 11.50
C TYR A 227 22.00 -0.96 10.87
N PHE A 228 23.00 -0.13 11.13
CA PHE A 228 24.39 -0.39 10.74
C PHE A 228 25.19 -0.89 11.93
N ASP A 229 25.46 -2.19 11.93
CA ASP A 229 26.09 -2.93 13.01
C ASP A 229 27.61 -2.67 13.13
N GLU A 230 28.19 -3.00 14.28
CA GLU A 230 29.64 -2.87 14.51
C GLU A 230 30.50 -3.69 13.53
N PHE A 231 29.97 -4.77 12.98
CA PHE A 231 30.62 -5.64 12.01
C PHE A 231 30.23 -5.35 10.56
N GLY A 232 29.43 -4.32 10.33
CA GLY A 232 28.94 -3.95 9.01
C GLY A 232 30.07 -3.54 8.05
N ASP A 233 29.98 -3.91 6.78
CA ASP A 233 30.86 -3.43 5.73
C ASP A 233 30.45 -2.00 5.32
N THR A 234 31.34 -1.03 5.45
CA THR A 234 31.06 0.39 5.27
C THR A 234 30.63 0.71 3.83
N ASN A 235 31.29 0.12 2.82
CA ASN A 235 30.96 0.39 1.42
C ASN A 235 29.58 -0.19 1.05
N LYS A 236 29.29 -1.42 1.47
CA LYS A 236 27.97 -2.03 1.26
C LYS A 236 26.88 -1.25 2.00
N GLY A 237 27.16 -0.81 3.24
CA GLY A 237 26.26 0.02 4.02
C GLY A 237 25.91 1.33 3.31
N ALA A 238 26.94 2.03 2.79
CA ALA A 238 26.77 3.25 2.01
C ALA A 238 25.90 3.03 0.77
N ASP A 239 26.15 1.96 0.01
CA ASP A 239 25.36 1.64 -1.19
C ASP A 239 23.90 1.28 -0.86
N ILE A 240 23.67 0.49 0.20
CA ILE A 240 22.33 0.10 0.65
C ILE A 240 21.55 1.32 1.12
N ILE A 241 22.14 2.14 1.99
CA ILE A 241 21.51 3.35 2.55
C ILE A 241 21.20 4.35 1.44
N HIS A 242 22.14 4.61 0.55
CA HIS A 242 21.92 5.48 -0.60
C HIS A 242 20.76 4.98 -1.48
N ASN A 243 20.79 3.72 -1.90
CA ASN A 243 19.73 3.15 -2.73
C ASN A 243 18.36 3.15 -2.02
N ALA A 244 18.33 2.78 -0.74
CA ALA A 244 17.08 2.72 0.02
C ALA A 244 16.45 4.12 0.22
N LYS A 245 17.29 5.18 0.36
CA LYS A 245 16.83 6.55 0.52
C LYS A 245 16.46 7.23 -0.80
N THR A 246 17.23 7.01 -1.87
CA THR A 246 17.18 7.88 -3.07
C THR A 246 16.49 7.25 -4.27
N ARG A 247 16.38 5.90 -4.35
CA ARG A 247 15.81 5.21 -5.50
C ARG A 247 14.39 5.67 -5.84
N ARG A 248 13.53 5.83 -4.83
CA ARG A 248 12.16 6.32 -4.96
C ARG A 248 11.66 6.84 -3.62
N VAL A 249 11.77 8.13 -3.41
CA VAL A 249 11.46 8.78 -2.13
C VAL A 249 9.96 8.78 -1.77
N SER A 250 9.07 8.63 -2.74
CA SER A 250 7.61 8.72 -2.56
C SER A 250 6.92 7.40 -2.18
N VAL A 251 7.68 6.35 -1.83
CA VAL A 251 7.11 5.05 -1.44
C VAL A 251 7.25 4.80 0.06
N CYS A 252 6.31 4.04 0.63
CA CYS A 252 6.23 3.75 2.06
C CYS A 252 7.40 2.91 2.60
N ASN A 253 8.25 2.35 1.74
CA ASN A 253 9.44 1.60 2.10
C ASN A 253 10.74 2.34 1.73
N ALA A 254 10.68 3.65 1.46
CA ALA A 254 11.88 4.47 1.40
C ALA A 254 12.48 4.59 2.81
N LEU A 255 13.79 4.68 2.89
CA LEU A 255 14.50 4.78 4.16
C LEU A 255 14.24 6.13 4.84
N ASP A 256 13.77 6.10 6.09
CA ASP A 256 13.52 7.28 6.91
C ASP A 256 14.58 7.49 7.98
N CYS A 257 15.07 6.41 8.56
CA CYS A 257 15.99 6.48 9.67
C CYS A 257 17.14 5.47 9.52
N THR A 258 18.37 5.90 9.82
CA THR A 258 19.50 5.00 10.01
C THR A 258 19.95 5.05 11.46
N ILE A 259 20.08 3.88 12.05
CA ILE A 259 20.65 3.68 13.38
C ILE A 259 22.05 3.12 13.18
N ILE A 260 23.05 3.78 13.75
CA ILE A 260 24.45 3.35 13.63
C ILE A 260 25.02 2.95 14.99
N HIS A 261 25.78 1.85 15.00
CA HIS A 261 26.49 1.43 16.21
C HIS A 261 27.55 2.49 16.59
N GLU A 262 27.67 2.85 17.88
CA GLU A 262 28.54 3.92 18.38
C GLU A 262 30.02 3.81 17.93
N LYS A 263 30.56 2.57 17.87
CA LYS A 263 31.93 2.32 17.40
C LYS A 263 32.13 2.61 15.90
N ARG A 264 31.06 2.88 15.17
CA ARG A 264 31.08 3.08 13.72
C ARG A 264 30.71 4.51 13.31
N LEU A 265 30.63 5.43 14.27
CA LEU A 265 30.39 6.85 14.02
C LEU A 265 31.41 7.47 13.06
N ALA A 266 32.67 7.03 13.16
CA ALA A 266 33.74 7.48 12.25
C ALA A 266 33.50 7.10 10.77
N ASP A 267 32.63 6.14 10.48
CA ASP A 267 32.30 5.74 9.11
C ASP A 267 31.18 6.59 8.47
N LEU A 268 30.49 7.41 9.27
CA LEU A 268 29.37 8.22 8.80
C LEU A 268 29.71 9.12 7.61
N PRO A 269 30.88 9.79 7.54
CA PRO A 269 31.22 10.60 6.37
C PRO A 269 31.18 9.78 5.07
N LEU A 270 31.72 8.55 5.09
CA LEU A 270 31.72 7.66 3.93
C LEU A 270 30.32 7.09 3.64
N ILE A 271 29.58 6.68 4.67
CA ILE A 271 28.23 6.15 4.53
C ILE A 271 27.27 7.18 3.91
N CYS A 272 27.39 8.44 4.33
CA CYS A 272 26.52 9.53 3.88
C CYS A 272 27.01 10.24 2.62
N GLU A 273 28.21 9.93 2.11
CA GLU A 273 28.83 10.66 1.02
C GLU A 273 27.93 10.81 -0.22
N LYS A 274 27.31 9.71 -0.66
CA LYS A 274 26.46 9.70 -1.85
C LYS A 274 25.12 10.40 -1.65
N LEU A 275 24.69 10.62 -0.41
CA LEU A 275 23.42 11.26 -0.10
C LEU A 275 23.44 12.77 -0.42
N LYS A 276 24.61 13.41 -0.36
CA LYS A 276 24.79 14.84 -0.70
C LYS A 276 24.45 15.14 -2.16
N ASP A 277 24.78 14.22 -3.08
CA ASP A 277 24.50 14.38 -4.51
C ASP A 277 22.98 14.35 -4.81
N SER A 278 22.22 13.74 -3.92
CA SER A 278 20.76 13.70 -3.97
C SER A 278 20.08 14.78 -3.10
N HIS A 279 20.85 15.74 -2.56
CA HIS A 279 20.39 16.84 -1.71
C HIS A 279 19.57 16.36 -0.49
N VAL A 280 19.97 15.23 0.09
CA VAL A 280 19.28 14.67 1.28
C VAL A 280 19.62 15.50 2.51
N ILE A 281 18.62 16.04 3.20
CA ILE A 281 18.79 16.70 4.49
C ILE A 281 18.88 15.65 5.58
N ILE A 282 19.97 15.67 6.36
CA ILE A 282 20.20 14.75 7.47
C ILE A 282 19.88 15.44 8.79
N TYR A 283 18.96 14.90 9.56
CA TYR A 283 18.70 15.27 10.95
C TYR A 283 19.46 14.30 11.85
N ALA A 284 20.54 14.77 12.45
CA ALA A 284 21.46 13.92 13.21
C ALA A 284 21.33 14.18 14.73
N ASP A 285 21.45 13.12 15.53
CA ASP A 285 21.65 13.26 16.96
C ASP A 285 23.02 13.93 17.26
N PRO A 286 23.30 14.35 18.50
CA PRO A 286 24.53 15.10 18.80
C PRO A 286 25.81 14.37 18.40
N GLN A 287 25.90 13.04 18.52
CA GLN A 287 27.11 12.28 18.22
C GLN A 287 27.27 12.10 16.71
N ALA A 288 26.21 11.78 16.02
CA ALA A 288 26.20 11.66 14.57
C ALA A 288 26.44 13.03 13.89
N TYR A 289 25.86 14.12 14.45
CA TYR A 289 26.09 15.47 13.97
C TYR A 289 27.58 15.82 14.04
N GLN A 290 28.23 15.60 15.19
CA GLN A 290 29.65 15.84 15.37
C GLN A 290 30.51 15.04 14.40
N ALA A 291 30.15 13.82 14.09
CA ALA A 291 30.86 12.97 13.14
C ALA A 291 30.70 13.43 11.68
N LEU A 292 29.61 14.10 11.34
CA LEU A 292 29.34 14.61 9.99
C LEU A 292 29.73 16.08 9.80
N GLU A 293 29.95 16.85 10.87
CA GLU A 293 30.34 18.25 10.80
C GLU A 293 31.65 18.41 10.03
N GLY A 294 31.67 19.29 9.03
CA GLY A 294 32.79 19.49 8.12
C GLY A 294 32.99 18.41 7.04
N HIS A 295 32.21 17.33 7.06
CA HIS A 295 32.23 16.24 6.07
C HIS A 295 30.98 16.16 5.20
N TYR A 296 29.86 16.69 5.69
CA TYR A 296 28.60 16.80 4.97
C TYR A 296 28.25 18.28 4.76
N PRO A 297 27.55 18.69 3.66
CA PRO A 297 27.20 20.07 3.42
C PRO A 297 26.42 20.68 4.60
N ALA A 298 26.86 21.83 5.10
CA ALA A 298 26.28 22.45 6.30
C ALA A 298 24.81 22.81 6.13
N GLU A 299 24.39 23.17 4.90
CA GLU A 299 23.00 23.48 4.55
C GLU A 299 22.08 22.23 4.47
N LEU A 300 22.66 21.04 4.49
CA LEU A 300 21.96 19.77 4.45
C LEU A 300 22.12 18.95 5.75
N LEU A 301 22.75 19.52 6.79
CA LEU A 301 22.96 18.86 8.07
C LEU A 301 22.31 19.65 9.19
N GLU A 302 21.34 19.04 9.86
CA GLU A 302 20.59 19.66 10.95
C GLU A 302 20.62 18.80 12.21
N HIS A 303 20.47 19.45 13.38
CA HIS A 303 20.28 18.72 14.62
C HIS A 303 18.88 18.11 14.70
N ALA A 304 18.80 16.82 15.04
CA ALA A 304 17.54 16.20 15.37
C ALA A 304 16.96 16.82 16.65
N LYS A 305 15.64 17.05 16.69
CA LYS A 305 14.95 17.50 17.91
C LYS A 305 15.05 16.39 18.96
N ALA A 306 15.15 16.77 20.25
CA ALA A 306 15.28 15.81 21.36
C ALA A 306 14.16 14.77 21.40
N GLU A 307 12.97 15.14 21.00
CA GLU A 307 11.77 14.27 20.89
C GLU A 307 11.92 13.17 19.81
N ARG A 308 12.77 13.40 18.81
CA ARG A 308 13.05 12.42 17.73
C ARG A 308 14.12 11.39 18.09
N THR A 309 14.91 11.64 19.13
CA THR A 309 16.00 10.74 19.56
C THR A 309 15.56 9.75 20.64
N ALA A 310 14.39 9.95 21.26
CA ALA A 310 13.85 9.01 22.23
C ALA A 310 13.15 7.84 21.50
N ALA A 311 13.70 6.66 21.63
CA ALA A 311 13.31 5.43 20.91
C ALA A 311 11.85 4.94 21.10
N GLY A 312 10.97 5.72 21.70
CA GLY A 312 9.56 5.37 21.92
C GLY A 312 8.56 6.35 21.33
N THR A 313 9.00 7.52 20.86
CA THR A 313 8.12 8.62 20.45
C THR A 313 8.12 8.89 18.93
N LEU A 314 8.83 8.10 18.16
CA LEU A 314 9.00 8.28 16.71
C LEU A 314 7.68 8.27 15.91
N GLN A 315 6.60 7.73 16.46
CA GLN A 315 5.35 7.54 15.72
C GLN A 315 4.51 8.83 15.62
N GLU A 316 4.61 9.74 16.60
CA GLU A 316 3.85 10.99 16.61
C GLU A 316 4.60 12.15 15.92
N ASP A 317 5.93 12.18 16.00
CA ASP A 317 6.74 13.26 15.46
C ASP A 317 7.11 13.11 13.99
N ILE A 318 7.12 11.89 13.46
CA ILE A 318 7.32 11.65 12.03
C ILE A 318 6.05 11.93 11.23
N GLY A 319 4.88 11.99 11.87
CA GLY A 319 3.68 12.58 11.31
C GLY A 319 3.86 14.03 10.83
N GLY A 320 4.86 14.75 11.36
CA GLY A 320 5.24 16.10 10.91
C GLY A 320 6.26 16.14 9.76
N ILE A 321 6.85 15.01 9.37
CA ILE A 321 7.70 14.87 8.16
C ILE A 321 6.87 14.37 6.99
N CYS A 322 5.79 13.65 7.26
CA CYS A 322 4.69 13.43 6.34
C CYS A 322 3.72 14.60 6.51
N ASP A 323 3.76 15.59 5.62
CA ASP A 323 2.67 16.54 5.58
C ASP A 323 1.35 15.80 5.26
N ASP A 324 0.21 16.40 5.65
CA ASP A 324 -1.13 15.87 5.44
C ASP A 324 -1.48 15.60 3.95
N THR A 325 -0.59 15.94 3.03
CA THR A 325 -0.74 15.75 1.58
C THR A 325 -0.15 14.42 1.10
N GLY A 326 0.41 13.60 1.99
CA GLY A 326 1.10 12.36 1.62
C GLY A 326 2.45 12.59 0.93
N ASN A 327 2.96 13.82 1.00
CA ASN A 327 4.28 14.23 0.51
C ASN A 327 5.40 13.91 1.51
N GLY A 328 5.25 12.85 2.27
CA GLY A 328 6.09 12.46 3.39
C GLY A 328 7.54 12.16 3.09
N PHE A 329 8.07 12.64 1.98
CA PHE A 329 9.44 12.35 1.61
C PHE A 329 10.13 13.55 0.97
N ASN A 330 10.14 14.68 1.67
CA ASN A 330 10.97 15.84 1.31
C ASN A 330 12.48 15.60 1.53
N GLY A 331 12.99 14.42 1.22
CA GLY A 331 14.41 14.15 1.33
C GLY A 331 14.98 14.05 2.76
N ASN A 332 14.18 14.25 3.80
CA ASN A 332 14.63 14.26 5.18
C ASN A 332 15.06 12.88 5.66
N PHE A 333 16.13 12.81 6.46
CA PHE A 333 16.73 11.58 6.91
C PHE A 333 17.16 11.71 8.37
N LEU A 334 16.66 10.84 9.24
CA LEU A 334 17.03 10.82 10.65
C LEU A 334 18.24 9.88 10.86
N LEU A 335 19.24 10.34 11.57
CA LEU A 335 20.40 9.57 11.91
C LEU A 335 20.59 9.56 13.44
N VAL A 336 20.55 8.37 14.03
CA VAL A 336 20.63 8.14 15.46
C VAL A 336 21.80 7.22 15.78
N SER A 337 22.65 7.62 16.72
CA SER A 337 23.68 6.75 17.29
C SER A 337 23.08 5.86 18.39
N GLN A 338 23.49 4.60 18.45
CA GLN A 338 23.02 3.67 19.46
C GLN A 338 24.20 3.09 20.26
N THR A 339 24.09 3.19 21.61
CA THR A 339 24.97 2.49 22.52
C THR A 339 24.61 1.01 22.63
N SER A 340 25.62 0.14 22.71
CA SER A 340 25.45 -1.30 22.91
C SER A 340 24.62 -1.57 24.17
N GLY A 341 23.41 -2.12 24.01
CA GLY A 341 22.59 -2.56 25.15
C GLY A 341 21.07 -2.39 25.01
N ALA A 342 20.57 -1.65 24.05
CA ALA A 342 19.15 -1.61 23.77
C ALA A 342 18.78 -2.68 22.72
N VAL A 343 18.23 -3.79 23.18
CA VAL A 343 17.55 -4.74 22.31
C VAL A 343 16.16 -4.17 22.09
N LEU A 344 15.84 -3.84 20.82
CA LEU A 344 14.48 -3.54 20.39
C LEU A 344 13.62 -4.81 20.38
#